data_a6a6e48de40fc574fb65236aa7030a45
#
_entry.id   a6a6e48de40fc574fb65236aa7030a45
#
_cell.length_a   1.000
_cell.length_b   1.000
_cell.length_c   1.000
_cell.angle_alpha   90.00
_cell.angle_beta   90.00
_cell.angle_gamma   90.00
#
_symmetry.space_group_name_H-M   'P 1'
#
loop_
_entity.id
_entity.type
_entity.pdbx_description
1 polymer ?
#
loop_
_entity_poly.entity_id
_entity_poly.type
_entity_poly.pdbx_seq_one_letter_code
_entity_poly.pdbx_strand_id
1 'polypeptide(L)'
;MATLNLVLDKRVLLKNNQYNLSIRVISGKTQVYLRLSKMTEEQYREIFLKNNLTKGYVEFREDCNKQVTRVERILSDMKIFNAKELKTRFNNDEEIVTNKDANEYESLKLGDWFDLYIVKCSHLKYRTKRHFQYSKNVFTKNNPDMLITEITKDYLEKFEISRIREGNKITAINSNIRDLRTVINFFRRTSPSLSSNYKYPFGQGGFTIGNFYPKKLVMSNDELRKVIAFKDFQNKEEEYAKDIWELLYRFNGINYADLLQMRWSHRNGNYFVFFRKKTETTRKSNRQEIIVPINEKVQALLDKVGNKDSKFVLGLLKENYTEAYYDYVSRKERKKINKNLGRISEKLNLSVKLKLQTARDTYATVLKRKGVSRDLISEMLNHSNPMVTSHYLASLDMEKTFEINDHLI
;
A
#
# COMPACT_ATOMS: atom_id res chain seq x y z
N MET A 1 24.13 0.00 -36.63
CA MET A 1 22.76 -0.48 -36.40
C MET A 1 22.76 -1.57 -35.35
N ALA A 2 21.82 -1.61 -34.45
CA ALA A 2 21.65 -2.72 -33.50
C ALA A 2 20.87 -3.85 -34.18
N THR A 3 21.30 -5.12 -33.97
CA THR A 3 20.57 -6.30 -34.44
C THR A 3 19.78 -6.93 -33.30
N LEU A 4 18.53 -7.37 -33.60
CA LEU A 4 17.64 -8.01 -32.65
C LEU A 4 17.39 -9.46 -33.06
N ASN A 5 17.42 -10.36 -32.09
CA ASN A 5 17.06 -11.76 -32.28
C ASN A 5 16.32 -12.28 -31.06
N LEU A 6 15.22 -13.00 -31.29
CA LEU A 6 14.56 -13.76 -30.23
C LEU A 6 15.34 -15.06 -30.04
N VAL A 7 15.84 -15.32 -28.84
CA VAL A 7 16.72 -16.45 -28.55
C VAL A 7 16.36 -17.15 -27.25
N LEU A 8 16.54 -18.46 -27.22
CA LEU A 8 16.56 -19.21 -25.98
C LEU A 8 17.95 -19.08 -25.35
N ASP A 9 18.03 -18.36 -24.22
CA ASP A 9 19.31 -18.07 -23.54
C ASP A 9 19.79 -19.28 -22.74
N LYS A 10 20.62 -20.09 -23.33
CA LYS A 10 21.14 -21.36 -22.76
C LYS A 10 22.32 -21.18 -21.79
N ARG A 11 22.73 -19.93 -21.50
CA ARG A 11 23.87 -19.67 -20.58
C ARG A 11 23.60 -20.08 -19.14
N VAL A 12 22.32 -20.10 -18.71
CA VAL A 12 21.91 -20.48 -17.36
C VAL A 12 20.73 -21.44 -17.46
N LEU A 13 20.93 -22.67 -16.99
CA LEU A 13 19.86 -23.64 -16.82
C LEU A 13 19.08 -23.32 -15.53
N LEU A 14 17.78 -23.14 -15.65
CA LEU A 14 16.86 -22.87 -14.55
C LEU A 14 16.28 -24.18 -13.98
N LYS A 15 15.53 -24.07 -12.86
CA LYS A 15 14.75 -25.20 -12.33
C LYS A 15 13.77 -25.72 -13.38
N ASN A 16 13.43 -27.01 -13.32
CA ASN A 16 12.55 -27.71 -14.26
C ASN A 16 13.04 -27.74 -15.70
N ASN A 17 14.35 -27.79 -15.92
CA ASN A 17 14.98 -27.90 -17.25
C ASN A 17 14.59 -26.77 -18.21
N GLN A 18 14.39 -25.55 -17.68
CA GLN A 18 13.98 -24.37 -18.44
C GLN A 18 15.15 -23.41 -18.67
N TYR A 19 15.03 -22.61 -19.72
CA TYR A 19 15.90 -21.50 -20.06
C TYR A 19 15.08 -20.19 -20.19
N ASN A 20 15.77 -19.04 -20.15
CA ASN A 20 15.10 -17.78 -20.42
C ASN A 20 14.91 -17.59 -21.94
N LEU A 21 13.66 -17.34 -22.36
CA LEU A 21 13.38 -16.74 -23.66
C LEU A 21 13.68 -15.25 -23.58
N SER A 22 14.53 -14.74 -24.47
CA SER A 22 14.98 -13.35 -24.40
C SER A 22 15.10 -12.73 -25.80
N ILE A 23 14.89 -11.42 -25.90
CA ILE A 23 15.32 -10.64 -27.05
C ILE A 23 16.78 -10.28 -26.84
N ARG A 24 17.66 -10.77 -27.71
CA ARG A 24 19.07 -10.42 -27.72
C ARG A 24 19.28 -9.22 -28.65
N VAL A 25 19.79 -8.14 -28.09
CA VAL A 25 20.12 -6.91 -28.81
C VAL A 25 21.64 -6.80 -28.86
N ILE A 26 22.21 -6.65 -30.04
CA ILE A 26 23.66 -6.51 -30.27
C ILE A 26 23.91 -5.16 -30.93
N SER A 27 24.76 -4.31 -30.31
CA SER A 27 25.22 -3.07 -30.91
C SER A 27 26.71 -2.92 -30.68
N GLY A 28 27.48 -3.00 -31.76
CA GLY A 28 28.94 -3.07 -31.71
C GLY A 28 29.43 -4.27 -30.86
N LYS A 29 30.21 -4.00 -29.82
CA LYS A 29 30.70 -5.03 -28.88
C LYS A 29 29.76 -5.32 -27.72
N THR A 30 28.65 -4.59 -27.62
CA THR A 30 27.73 -4.70 -26.47
C THR A 30 26.54 -5.60 -26.78
N GLN A 31 26.28 -6.57 -25.90
CA GLN A 31 25.13 -7.46 -25.99
C GLN A 31 24.22 -7.26 -24.77
N VAL A 32 22.91 -7.16 -25.03
CA VAL A 32 21.87 -7.02 -24.00
C VAL A 32 20.83 -8.12 -24.20
N TYR A 33 20.40 -8.73 -23.09
CA TYR A 33 19.34 -9.73 -23.10
C TYR A 33 18.14 -9.18 -22.31
N LEU A 34 17.00 -9.06 -22.97
CA LEU A 34 15.73 -8.62 -22.42
C LEU A 34 14.84 -9.85 -22.26
N ARG A 35 14.55 -10.23 -21.02
CA ARG A 35 13.82 -11.47 -20.71
C ARG A 35 12.33 -11.30 -20.99
N LEU A 36 11.73 -12.28 -21.69
CA LEU A 36 10.29 -12.34 -21.96
C LEU A 36 9.60 -13.40 -21.10
N SER A 37 10.12 -14.63 -21.13
CA SER A 37 9.49 -15.78 -20.49
C SER A 37 10.53 -16.84 -20.12
N LYS A 38 10.07 -17.97 -19.58
CA LYS A 38 10.86 -19.17 -19.32
C LYS A 38 10.22 -20.35 -20.05
N MET A 39 11.02 -21.20 -20.67
CA MET A 39 10.54 -22.39 -21.37
C MET A 39 11.60 -23.45 -21.49
N THR A 40 11.18 -24.69 -21.80
CA THR A 40 12.10 -25.78 -22.15
C THR A 40 12.57 -25.64 -23.59
N GLU A 41 13.66 -26.32 -23.93
CA GLU A 41 14.14 -26.36 -25.32
C GLU A 41 13.11 -26.98 -26.28
N GLU A 42 12.36 -27.97 -25.81
CA GLU A 42 11.32 -28.63 -26.58
C GLU A 42 10.17 -27.64 -26.90
N GLN A 43 9.70 -26.90 -25.91
CA GLN A 43 8.71 -25.85 -26.10
C GLN A 43 9.18 -24.76 -27.07
N TYR A 44 10.46 -24.36 -26.99
CA TYR A 44 11.03 -23.39 -27.93
C TYR A 44 11.00 -23.91 -29.36
N ARG A 45 11.41 -25.19 -29.58
CA ARG A 45 11.35 -25.81 -30.91
C ARG A 45 9.92 -25.90 -31.44
N GLU A 46 8.97 -26.26 -30.59
CA GLU A 46 7.56 -26.34 -30.97
C GLU A 46 6.98 -24.99 -31.36
N ILE A 47 7.28 -23.94 -30.60
CA ILE A 47 6.65 -22.61 -30.80
C ILE A 47 7.35 -21.85 -31.94
N PHE A 48 8.67 -21.88 -32.04
CA PHE A 48 9.41 -21.00 -32.94
C PHE A 48 9.98 -21.67 -34.18
N LEU A 49 10.12 -23.01 -34.20
CA LEU A 49 10.72 -23.73 -35.29
C LEU A 49 9.74 -24.60 -36.11
N LYS A 50 8.53 -24.86 -35.59
CA LYS A 50 7.49 -25.60 -36.35
C LYS A 50 6.52 -24.63 -37.05
N ASN A 51 5.95 -25.06 -38.17
CA ASN A 51 4.99 -24.27 -38.96
C ASN A 51 3.53 -24.50 -38.53
N ASN A 52 3.17 -25.67 -38.01
CA ASN A 52 1.84 -26.00 -37.58
C ASN A 52 1.73 -25.82 -36.03
N LEU A 53 1.14 -24.70 -35.61
CA LEU A 53 1.03 -24.35 -34.22
C LEU A 53 -0.39 -24.53 -33.70
N THR A 54 -0.53 -24.90 -32.43
CA THR A 54 -1.82 -24.80 -31.72
C THR A 54 -2.21 -23.32 -31.49
N LYS A 55 -3.50 -23.03 -31.34
CA LYS A 55 -4.00 -21.65 -31.15
C LYS A 55 -3.25 -20.89 -30.04
N GLY A 56 -3.01 -21.53 -28.91
CA GLY A 56 -2.30 -20.87 -27.78
C GLY A 56 -0.83 -20.58 -28.10
N TYR A 57 -0.18 -21.40 -28.93
CA TYR A 57 1.21 -21.16 -29.36
C TYR A 57 1.30 -20.05 -30.40
N VAL A 58 0.28 -19.91 -31.28
CA VAL A 58 0.16 -18.77 -32.20
C VAL A 58 0.06 -17.46 -31.43
N GLU A 59 -0.87 -17.37 -30.47
CA GLU A 59 -1.06 -16.18 -29.66
C GLU A 59 0.23 -15.82 -28.88
N PHE A 60 0.90 -16.80 -28.28
CA PHE A 60 2.15 -16.56 -27.57
C PHE A 60 3.28 -16.08 -28.50
N ARG A 61 3.41 -16.65 -29.71
CA ARG A 61 4.38 -16.21 -30.71
C ARG A 61 4.11 -14.79 -31.19
N GLU A 62 2.84 -14.42 -31.38
CA GLU A 62 2.45 -13.07 -31.72
C GLU A 62 2.79 -12.07 -30.62
N ASP A 63 2.56 -12.41 -29.34
CA ASP A 63 2.93 -11.57 -28.23
C ASP A 63 4.45 -11.38 -28.11
N CYS A 64 5.24 -12.42 -28.35
CA CYS A 64 6.69 -12.29 -28.45
C CYS A 64 7.11 -11.35 -29.58
N ASN A 65 6.49 -11.45 -30.75
CA ASN A 65 6.77 -10.56 -31.89
C ASN A 65 6.38 -9.10 -31.60
N LYS A 66 5.27 -8.84 -30.90
CA LYS A 66 4.92 -7.51 -30.42
C LYS A 66 6.01 -6.92 -29.51
N GLN A 67 6.60 -7.74 -28.63
CA GLN A 67 7.71 -7.29 -27.79
C GLN A 67 9.00 -7.02 -28.60
N VAL A 68 9.28 -7.78 -29.65
CA VAL A 68 10.41 -7.49 -30.58
C VAL A 68 10.20 -6.14 -31.24
N THR A 69 9.02 -5.90 -31.84
CA THR A 69 8.67 -4.62 -32.48
C THR A 69 8.75 -3.45 -31.48
N ARG A 70 8.36 -3.69 -30.22
CA ARG A 70 8.51 -2.68 -29.15
C ARG A 70 9.98 -2.33 -28.92
N VAL A 71 10.86 -3.31 -28.85
CA VAL A 71 12.32 -3.07 -28.68
C VAL A 71 12.90 -2.34 -29.89
N GLU A 72 12.46 -2.64 -31.11
CA GLU A 72 12.85 -1.93 -32.33
C GLU A 72 12.50 -0.45 -32.23
N ARG A 73 11.29 -0.12 -31.77
CA ARG A 73 10.88 1.29 -31.54
C ARG A 73 11.73 1.98 -30.49
N ILE A 74 11.99 1.31 -29.33
CA ILE A 74 12.85 1.87 -28.29
C ILE A 74 14.24 2.19 -28.86
N LEU A 75 14.79 1.32 -29.70
CA LEU A 75 16.10 1.53 -30.32
C LEU A 75 16.09 2.65 -31.37
N SER A 76 15.00 2.79 -32.14
CA SER A 76 14.86 3.86 -33.12
C SER A 76 14.82 5.26 -32.47
N ASP A 77 14.26 5.35 -31.25
CA ASP A 77 14.17 6.59 -30.48
C ASP A 77 15.47 6.94 -29.75
N MET A 78 16.44 6.00 -29.69
CA MET A 78 17.74 6.22 -29.04
C MET A 78 18.73 6.86 -30.01
N LYS A 79 19.15 8.09 -29.74
CA LYS A 79 20.22 8.76 -30.53
C LYS A 79 21.56 8.03 -30.45
N ILE A 80 21.86 7.46 -29.29
CA ILE A 80 23.07 6.65 -29.02
C ILE A 80 22.65 5.43 -28.22
N PHE A 81 23.11 4.23 -28.62
CA PHE A 81 22.80 3.00 -27.93
C PHE A 81 23.31 3.01 -26.49
N ASN A 82 22.40 2.84 -25.54
CA ASN A 82 22.71 2.71 -24.12
C ASN A 82 22.00 1.48 -23.53
N ALA A 83 22.80 0.49 -23.13
CA ALA A 83 22.31 -0.80 -22.63
C ALA A 83 21.47 -0.67 -21.33
N LYS A 84 21.84 0.27 -20.45
CA LYS A 84 21.11 0.51 -19.18
C LYS A 84 19.76 1.19 -19.45
N GLU A 85 19.76 2.17 -20.33
CA GLU A 85 18.54 2.87 -20.74
C GLU A 85 17.58 1.90 -21.47
N LEU A 86 18.08 1.08 -22.40
CA LEU A 86 17.28 0.06 -23.08
C LEU A 86 16.58 -0.87 -22.08
N LYS A 87 17.33 -1.42 -21.11
CA LYS A 87 16.75 -2.28 -20.06
C LYS A 87 15.71 -1.53 -19.22
N THR A 88 15.97 -0.29 -18.88
CA THR A 88 15.05 0.54 -18.10
C THR A 88 13.76 0.80 -18.86
N ARG A 89 13.83 1.19 -20.13
CA ARG A 89 12.66 1.43 -21.00
C ARG A 89 11.88 0.13 -21.28
N PHE A 90 12.57 -0.99 -21.46
CA PHE A 90 11.92 -2.28 -21.68
C PHE A 90 11.22 -2.84 -20.44
N ASN A 91 11.83 -2.70 -19.24
CA ASN A 91 11.27 -3.21 -17.98
C ASN A 91 10.15 -2.31 -17.42
N ASN A 92 10.18 -1.02 -17.74
CA ASN A 92 9.04 -0.15 -17.50
C ASN A 92 8.05 -0.45 -18.61
N ASP A 93 6.81 -0.85 -18.32
CA ASP A 93 5.74 -1.08 -19.30
C ASP A 93 5.34 0.23 -20.01
N GLU A 94 6.33 0.90 -20.65
CA GLU A 94 6.12 2.08 -21.46
C GLU A 94 5.59 1.61 -22.84
N GLU A 95 4.28 1.57 -23.00
CA GLU A 95 3.70 1.83 -24.30
C GLU A 95 4.24 3.20 -24.74
N ILE A 96 5.07 3.22 -25.78
CA ILE A 96 5.53 4.47 -26.39
C ILE A 96 4.26 5.15 -26.96
N VAL A 97 3.83 6.17 -26.24
CA VAL A 97 2.82 7.10 -26.72
C VAL A 97 3.40 7.73 -28.00
N THR A 98 2.77 7.50 -29.13
CA THR A 98 3.19 8.07 -30.40
C THR A 98 3.11 9.60 -30.35
N ASN A 99 3.89 10.34 -31.16
CA ASN A 99 3.86 11.83 -31.18
C ASN A 99 2.47 12.44 -31.41
N LYS A 100 1.49 11.68 -31.92
CA LYS A 100 0.09 12.09 -31.99
C LYS A 100 -0.57 12.21 -30.61
N ASP A 101 -0.21 11.31 -29.68
CA ASP A 101 -0.75 11.32 -28.32
C ASP A 101 -0.07 12.42 -27.46
N ALA A 102 1.14 12.88 -27.83
CA ALA A 102 1.87 13.88 -27.07
C ALA A 102 1.16 15.23 -26.99
N ASN A 103 0.58 15.69 -28.11
CA ASN A 103 -0.18 16.95 -28.17
C ASN A 103 -1.53 16.83 -27.46
N GLU A 104 -2.12 15.64 -27.40
CA GLU A 104 -3.40 15.39 -26.73
C GLU A 104 -3.28 15.52 -25.21
N TYR A 105 -2.11 15.16 -24.63
CA TYR A 105 -1.89 15.24 -23.18
C TYR A 105 -1.59 16.66 -22.67
N GLU A 106 -1.06 17.56 -23.50
CA GLU A 106 -0.73 18.94 -23.08
C GLU A 106 -1.98 19.78 -22.76
N SER A 107 -3.10 19.48 -23.39
CA SER A 107 -4.39 20.15 -23.18
C SER A 107 -5.22 19.56 -22.03
N LEU A 108 -4.80 18.44 -21.45
CA LEU A 108 -5.56 17.77 -20.39
C LEU A 108 -5.55 18.56 -19.10
N LYS A 109 -6.71 18.64 -18.47
CA LYS A 109 -6.88 19.23 -17.15
C LYS A 109 -6.26 18.31 -16.08
N LEU A 110 -5.84 18.88 -14.96
CA LEU A 110 -5.28 18.12 -13.84
C LEU A 110 -6.19 16.95 -13.41
N GLY A 111 -7.52 17.18 -13.43
CA GLY A 111 -8.50 16.14 -13.12
C GLY A 111 -8.39 14.93 -14.03
N ASP A 112 -8.18 15.14 -15.33
CA ASP A 112 -8.09 14.08 -16.33
C ASP A 112 -6.81 13.23 -16.12
N TRP A 113 -5.70 13.86 -15.70
CA TRP A 113 -4.48 13.13 -15.33
C TRP A 113 -4.69 12.15 -14.18
N PHE A 114 -5.44 12.54 -13.15
CA PHE A 114 -5.82 11.64 -12.06
C PHE A 114 -6.68 10.48 -12.55
N ASP A 115 -7.68 10.76 -13.40
CA ASP A 115 -8.57 9.72 -13.93
C ASP A 115 -7.83 8.74 -14.82
N LEU A 116 -6.99 9.23 -15.73
CA LEU A 116 -6.12 8.40 -16.56
C LEU A 116 -5.16 7.54 -15.71
N TYR A 117 -4.57 8.10 -14.66
CA TYR A 117 -3.73 7.34 -13.74
C TYR A 117 -4.50 6.18 -13.08
N ILE A 118 -5.72 6.44 -12.60
CA ILE A 118 -6.58 5.44 -11.96
C ILE A 118 -6.95 4.33 -12.94
N VAL A 119 -7.19 4.66 -14.22
CA VAL A 119 -7.51 3.70 -15.28
C VAL A 119 -6.27 2.90 -15.68
N LYS A 120 -5.16 3.57 -16.02
CA LYS A 120 -3.91 2.92 -16.45
C LYS A 120 -3.32 2.02 -15.35
N CYS A 121 -3.47 2.38 -14.08
CA CYS A 121 -3.04 1.57 -12.94
C CYS A 121 -4.15 0.61 -12.48
N SER A 122 -4.54 -0.34 -13.34
CA SER A 122 -5.61 -1.32 -13.06
C SER A 122 -5.37 -2.16 -11.80
N HIS A 123 -4.10 -2.43 -11.44
CA HIS A 123 -3.67 -3.18 -10.26
C HIS A 123 -3.94 -2.48 -8.92
N LEU A 124 -4.30 -1.20 -8.92
CA LEU A 124 -4.60 -0.47 -7.70
C LEU A 124 -5.87 -1.01 -7.03
N LYS A 125 -5.79 -1.28 -5.73
CA LYS A 125 -6.94 -1.68 -4.92
C LYS A 125 -7.99 -0.55 -4.89
N TYR A 126 -9.27 -0.90 -4.82
CA TYR A 126 -10.42 0.02 -4.80
C TYR A 126 -10.22 1.20 -3.84
N ARG A 127 -9.76 0.93 -2.61
CA ARG A 127 -9.52 1.99 -1.61
C ARG A 127 -8.42 2.98 -2.04
N THR A 128 -7.39 2.50 -2.74
CA THR A 128 -6.32 3.34 -3.26
C THR A 128 -6.84 4.21 -4.39
N LYS A 129 -7.60 3.64 -5.34
CA LYS A 129 -8.26 4.40 -6.41
C LYS A 129 -9.15 5.51 -5.85
N ARG A 130 -9.95 5.18 -4.83
CA ARG A 130 -10.80 6.15 -4.14
C ARG A 130 -10.01 7.25 -3.42
N HIS A 131 -8.81 6.96 -2.92
CA HIS A 131 -7.94 7.97 -2.32
C HIS A 131 -7.43 8.94 -3.38
N PHE A 132 -6.96 8.45 -4.54
CA PHE A 132 -6.59 9.32 -5.66
C PHE A 132 -7.77 10.16 -6.14
N GLN A 133 -8.98 9.59 -6.21
CA GLN A 133 -10.20 10.35 -6.55
C GLN A 133 -10.49 11.48 -5.54
N TYR A 134 -10.29 11.22 -4.24
CA TYR A 134 -10.39 12.25 -3.22
C TYR A 134 -9.34 13.35 -3.41
N SER A 135 -8.08 12.98 -3.64
CA SER A 135 -7.01 13.96 -3.89
C SER A 135 -7.27 14.79 -5.16
N LYS A 136 -7.76 14.15 -6.24
CA LYS A 136 -8.27 14.87 -7.42
C LYS A 136 -9.24 15.98 -7.02
N ASN A 137 -10.31 15.61 -6.31
CA ASN A 137 -11.36 16.57 -5.91
C ASN A 137 -10.80 17.71 -5.03
N VAL A 138 -9.77 17.44 -4.21
CA VAL A 138 -9.13 18.47 -3.38
C VAL A 138 -8.39 19.50 -4.24
N PHE A 139 -7.68 19.07 -5.29
CA PHE A 139 -6.94 19.99 -6.16
C PHE A 139 -7.83 20.72 -7.17
N THR A 140 -8.89 20.06 -7.67
CA THR A 140 -9.75 20.63 -8.72
C THR A 140 -10.96 21.39 -8.21
N LYS A 141 -11.19 21.41 -6.87
CA LYS A 141 -12.37 22.03 -6.26
C LYS A 141 -12.57 23.50 -6.65
N ASN A 142 -11.50 24.28 -6.62
CA ASN A 142 -11.56 25.73 -6.86
C ASN A 142 -11.14 26.12 -8.28
N ASN A 143 -10.48 25.23 -9.01
CA ASN A 143 -10.07 25.39 -10.40
C ASN A 143 -10.20 24.04 -11.13
N PRO A 144 -11.38 23.70 -11.65
CA PRO A 144 -11.61 22.43 -12.37
C PRO A 144 -10.84 22.35 -13.70
N ASP A 145 -10.49 23.49 -14.27
CA ASP A 145 -9.83 23.62 -15.56
C ASP A 145 -8.29 23.72 -15.45
N MET A 146 -7.76 23.62 -14.23
CA MET A 146 -6.33 23.69 -13.97
C MET A 146 -5.54 22.70 -14.83
N LEU A 147 -4.47 23.19 -15.44
CA LEU A 147 -3.53 22.36 -16.19
C LEU A 147 -2.42 21.83 -15.28
N ILE A 148 -1.83 20.69 -15.65
CA ILE A 148 -0.72 20.11 -14.89
C ILE A 148 0.52 21.04 -14.85
N THR A 149 0.70 21.85 -15.88
CA THR A 149 1.78 22.82 -16.00
C THR A 149 1.69 23.98 -15.00
N GLU A 150 0.50 24.24 -14.46
CA GLU A 150 0.28 25.25 -13.42
C GLU A 150 0.75 24.76 -12.04
N ILE A 151 1.02 23.45 -11.89
CA ILE A 151 1.53 22.88 -10.64
C ILE A 151 3.02 23.20 -10.51
N THR A 152 3.31 24.36 -9.98
CA THR A 152 4.66 24.87 -9.69
C THR A 152 4.98 24.71 -8.20
N LYS A 153 6.24 24.95 -7.81
CA LYS A 153 6.62 25.05 -6.39
C LYS A 153 5.79 26.10 -5.64
N ASP A 154 5.68 27.29 -6.23
CA ASP A 154 4.92 28.42 -5.66
C ASP A 154 3.43 28.08 -5.48
N TYR A 155 2.83 27.38 -6.47
CA TYR A 155 1.47 26.88 -6.32
C TYR A 155 1.35 25.92 -5.11
N LEU A 156 2.27 24.97 -4.94
CA LEU A 156 2.22 24.01 -3.84
C LEU A 156 2.41 24.68 -2.47
N GLU A 157 3.26 25.69 -2.37
CA GLU A 157 3.45 26.48 -1.15
C GLU A 157 2.17 27.24 -0.79
N LYS A 158 1.56 27.93 -1.75
CA LYS A 158 0.29 28.62 -1.58
C LYS A 158 -0.87 27.67 -1.24
N PHE A 159 -0.91 26.50 -1.89
CA PHE A 159 -1.88 25.45 -1.61
C PHE A 159 -1.75 24.94 -0.16
N GLU A 160 -0.54 24.62 0.29
CA GLU A 160 -0.30 24.16 1.67
C GLU A 160 -0.77 25.22 2.70
N ILE A 161 -0.39 26.48 2.51
CA ILE A 161 -0.78 27.59 3.40
C ILE A 161 -2.32 27.75 3.42
N SER A 162 -2.96 27.75 2.26
CA SER A 162 -4.42 27.88 2.16
C SER A 162 -5.13 26.73 2.90
N ARG A 163 -4.67 25.50 2.70
CA ARG A 163 -5.28 24.33 3.34
C ARG A 163 -5.08 24.32 4.86
N ILE A 164 -3.95 24.84 5.36
CA ILE A 164 -3.71 25.02 6.80
C ILE A 164 -4.69 26.06 7.36
N ARG A 165 -4.89 27.20 6.67
CA ARG A 165 -5.83 28.24 7.07
C ARG A 165 -7.28 27.73 7.11
N GLU A 166 -7.65 26.80 6.23
CA GLU A 166 -8.94 26.11 6.24
C GLU A 166 -9.06 25.08 7.39
N GLY A 167 -8.07 24.94 8.27
CA GLY A 167 -8.06 24.01 9.41
C GLY A 167 -7.71 22.57 9.06
N ASN A 168 -7.18 22.29 7.85
CA ASN A 168 -6.76 20.95 7.49
C ASN A 168 -5.46 20.57 8.20
N LYS A 169 -5.33 19.31 8.60
CA LYS A 169 -4.11 18.80 9.21
C LYS A 169 -3.00 18.65 8.15
N ILE A 170 -1.79 19.06 8.48
CA ILE A 170 -0.62 18.95 7.60
C ILE A 170 -0.40 17.52 7.06
N THR A 171 -0.72 16.49 7.86
CA THR A 171 -0.64 15.09 7.41
C THR A 171 -1.60 14.76 6.27
N ALA A 172 -2.81 15.35 6.27
CA ALA A 172 -3.79 15.18 5.20
C ALA A 172 -3.35 15.94 3.94
N ILE A 173 -2.88 17.17 4.10
CA ILE A 173 -2.33 18.00 3.01
C ILE A 173 -1.17 17.26 2.33
N ASN A 174 -0.19 16.80 3.11
CA ASN A 174 0.96 16.06 2.61
C ASN A 174 0.58 14.75 1.92
N SER A 175 -0.51 14.10 2.35
CA SER A 175 -1.03 12.90 1.67
C SER A 175 -1.54 13.23 0.27
N ASN A 176 -2.34 14.29 0.13
CA ASN A 176 -2.83 14.75 -1.17
C ASN A 176 -1.67 15.15 -2.10
N ILE A 177 -0.68 15.89 -1.57
CA ILE A 177 0.49 16.29 -2.37
C ILE A 177 1.34 15.08 -2.79
N ARG A 178 1.45 14.02 -1.96
CA ARG A 178 2.12 12.76 -2.36
C ARG A 178 1.37 12.05 -3.48
N ASP A 179 0.04 12.05 -3.45
CA ASP A 179 -0.77 11.48 -4.54
C ASP A 179 -0.55 12.25 -5.84
N LEU A 180 -0.60 13.59 -5.79
CA LEU A 180 -0.29 14.44 -6.94
C LEU A 180 1.12 14.16 -7.49
N ARG A 181 2.13 14.10 -6.62
CA ARG A 181 3.50 13.75 -7.02
C ARG A 181 3.56 12.38 -7.69
N THR A 182 2.78 11.42 -7.21
CA THR A 182 2.73 10.07 -7.78
C THR A 182 2.16 10.10 -9.20
N VAL A 183 1.07 10.83 -9.42
CA VAL A 183 0.47 11.03 -10.75
C VAL A 183 1.45 11.73 -11.69
N ILE A 184 2.05 12.84 -11.27
CA ILE A 184 3.05 13.56 -12.07
C ILE A 184 4.22 12.66 -12.43
N ASN A 185 4.76 11.90 -11.46
CA ASN A 185 5.89 11.01 -11.70
C ASN A 185 5.55 9.85 -12.64
N PHE A 186 4.31 9.35 -12.60
CA PHE A 186 3.86 8.33 -13.51
C PHE A 186 3.92 8.86 -14.95
N PHE A 187 3.30 10.00 -15.22
CA PHE A 187 3.23 10.55 -16.58
C PHE A 187 4.57 11.14 -17.06
N ARG A 188 5.43 11.67 -16.18
CA ARG A 188 6.79 12.04 -16.56
C ARG A 188 7.62 10.87 -17.08
N ARG A 189 7.31 9.65 -16.68
CA ARG A 189 7.98 8.44 -17.19
C ARG A 189 7.32 7.90 -18.47
N THR A 190 6.03 8.13 -18.64
CA THR A 190 5.23 7.51 -19.71
C THR A 190 4.85 8.49 -20.82
N SER A 191 5.00 9.80 -20.62
CA SER A 191 4.71 10.85 -21.62
C SER A 191 5.95 11.71 -21.89
N PRO A 192 6.58 11.60 -23.06
CA PRO A 192 7.77 12.38 -23.43
C PRO A 192 7.55 13.89 -23.42
N SER A 193 6.37 14.37 -23.83
CA SER A 193 6.03 15.79 -23.87
C SER A 193 6.07 16.44 -22.49
N LEU A 194 5.54 15.77 -21.45
CA LEU A 194 5.60 16.28 -20.10
C LEU A 194 7.03 16.26 -19.53
N SER A 195 7.92 15.40 -20.04
CA SER A 195 9.31 15.32 -19.56
C SER A 195 10.21 16.43 -20.08
N SER A 196 9.93 17.00 -21.26
CA SER A 196 10.80 17.99 -21.92
C SER A 196 10.53 19.43 -21.49
N ASN A 197 9.25 19.82 -21.32
CA ASN A 197 8.87 21.23 -21.12
C ASN A 197 8.34 21.52 -19.69
N TYR A 198 8.02 20.50 -18.90
CA TYR A 198 7.45 20.67 -17.58
C TYR A 198 8.52 20.83 -16.49
N LYS A 199 8.54 22.01 -15.84
CA LYS A 199 9.41 22.24 -14.68
C LYS A 199 8.89 21.48 -13.47
N TYR A 200 9.54 20.35 -13.16
CA TYR A 200 9.13 19.46 -12.07
C TYR A 200 9.15 20.15 -10.70
N PRO A 201 8.02 20.23 -10.00
CA PRO A 201 7.91 21.03 -8.79
C PRO A 201 8.56 20.40 -7.54
N PHE A 202 8.91 19.11 -7.57
CA PHE A 202 9.46 18.37 -6.43
C PHE A 202 10.95 18.02 -6.55
N GLY A 203 11.65 18.55 -7.57
CA GLY A 203 13.07 18.29 -7.79
C GLY A 203 13.97 19.03 -6.80
N GLN A 204 15.27 19.04 -7.11
CA GLN A 204 16.25 19.80 -6.35
C GLN A 204 15.87 21.29 -6.33
N GLY A 205 15.78 21.89 -5.13
CA GLY A 205 15.28 23.25 -4.95
C GLY A 205 13.76 23.41 -5.14
N GLY A 206 13.03 22.31 -5.41
CA GLY A 206 11.57 22.29 -5.52
C GLY A 206 10.85 22.21 -4.17
N PHE A 207 9.53 21.92 -4.22
CA PHE A 207 8.71 21.75 -3.04
C PHE A 207 9.07 20.47 -2.27
N THR A 208 9.29 20.61 -0.97
CA THR A 208 9.62 19.49 -0.07
C THR A 208 8.41 19.09 0.74
N ILE A 209 7.96 17.85 0.58
CA ILE A 209 6.86 17.30 1.38
C ILE A 209 7.41 16.92 2.75
N GLY A 210 7.03 17.67 3.77
CA GLY A 210 7.47 17.44 5.14
C GLY A 210 7.04 16.08 5.69
N ASN A 211 7.87 15.50 6.54
CA ASN A 211 7.50 14.32 7.33
C ASN A 211 7.04 14.79 8.70
N PHE A 212 5.73 14.72 8.92
CA PHE A 212 5.15 15.07 10.22
C PHE A 212 4.63 13.81 10.91
N TYR A 213 5.17 13.55 12.08
CA TYR A 213 4.78 12.44 12.95
C TYR A 213 4.12 13.00 14.20
N PRO A 214 2.77 13.02 14.25
CA PRO A 214 2.08 13.53 15.44
C PRO A 214 2.42 12.67 16.65
N LYS A 215 2.75 13.31 17.76
CA LYS A 215 2.95 12.64 19.04
C LYS A 215 1.65 11.90 19.40
N LYS A 216 1.74 10.59 19.63
CA LYS A 216 0.59 9.78 20.01
C LYS A 216 0.36 9.93 21.51
N LEU A 217 -0.86 10.26 21.87
CA LEU A 217 -1.32 10.17 23.25
C LEU A 217 -1.63 8.70 23.55
N VAL A 218 -1.19 8.22 24.69
CA VAL A 218 -1.31 6.80 25.11
C VAL A 218 -1.93 6.76 26.48
N MET A 219 -2.83 5.81 26.70
CA MET A 219 -3.45 5.59 28.00
C MET A 219 -2.43 5.18 29.05
N SER A 220 -2.65 5.64 30.31
CA SER A 220 -1.98 5.10 31.47
C SER A 220 -2.43 3.65 31.75
N ASN A 221 -1.71 2.93 32.59
CA ASN A 221 -2.10 1.58 33.03
C ASN A 221 -3.44 1.60 33.80
N ASP A 222 -3.68 2.65 34.57
CA ASP A 222 -4.93 2.82 35.35
C ASP A 222 -6.11 3.09 34.43
N GLU A 223 -5.96 3.93 33.41
CA GLU A 223 -6.98 4.15 32.40
C GLU A 223 -7.30 2.84 31.64
N LEU A 224 -6.27 2.06 31.29
CA LEU A 224 -6.45 0.75 30.66
C LEU A 224 -7.27 -0.20 31.56
N ARG A 225 -6.95 -0.24 32.87
CA ARG A 225 -7.72 -1.04 33.86
C ARG A 225 -9.19 -0.61 33.90
N LYS A 226 -9.44 0.72 33.94
CA LYS A 226 -10.81 1.28 33.89
C LYS A 226 -11.57 0.86 32.64
N VAL A 227 -10.94 0.93 31.47
CA VAL A 227 -11.56 0.51 30.19
C VAL A 227 -11.88 -0.98 30.19
N ILE A 228 -10.98 -1.84 30.66
CA ILE A 228 -11.20 -3.30 30.71
C ILE A 228 -12.31 -3.66 31.69
N ALA A 229 -12.34 -2.99 32.86
CA ALA A 229 -13.35 -3.23 33.91
C ALA A 229 -14.70 -2.60 33.62
N PHE A 230 -14.81 -1.74 32.62
CA PHE A 230 -16.03 -0.97 32.33
C PHE A 230 -17.22 -1.88 31.96
N LYS A 231 -18.36 -1.68 32.62
CA LYS A 231 -19.61 -2.45 32.46
C LYS A 231 -20.87 -1.57 32.40
N ASP A 232 -20.76 -0.25 32.62
CA ASP A 232 -21.87 0.69 32.59
C ASP A 232 -22.26 1.09 31.17
N PHE A 233 -22.79 0.13 30.40
CA PHE A 233 -23.20 0.33 29.02
C PHE A 233 -24.63 0.88 28.93
N GLN A 234 -24.85 1.89 28.10
CA GLN A 234 -26.19 2.41 27.80
C GLN A 234 -26.98 1.48 26.86
N ASN A 235 -26.28 0.74 26.02
CA ASN A 235 -26.87 -0.16 25.03
C ASN A 235 -25.89 -1.26 24.59
N LYS A 236 -26.40 -2.24 23.86
CA LYS A 236 -25.60 -3.36 23.32
C LYS A 236 -24.51 -2.91 22.35
N GLU A 237 -24.67 -1.78 21.65
CA GLU A 237 -23.68 -1.25 20.74
C GLU A 237 -22.44 -0.71 21.47
N GLU A 238 -22.60 -0.14 22.67
CA GLU A 238 -21.48 0.27 23.52
C GLU A 238 -20.73 -0.95 24.05
N GLU A 239 -21.45 -1.97 24.53
CA GLU A 239 -20.84 -3.24 24.96
C GLU A 239 -20.05 -3.88 23.81
N TYR A 240 -20.69 -4.05 22.66
CA TYR A 240 -20.04 -4.59 21.46
C TYR A 240 -18.79 -3.80 21.06
N ALA A 241 -18.87 -2.46 21.07
CA ALA A 241 -17.73 -1.61 20.72
C ALA A 241 -16.55 -1.81 21.67
N LYS A 242 -16.81 -1.91 22.98
CA LYS A 242 -15.80 -2.20 24.00
C LYS A 242 -15.22 -3.60 23.83
N ASP A 243 -16.04 -4.62 23.61
CA ASP A 243 -15.59 -5.99 23.45
C ASP A 243 -14.74 -6.15 22.17
N ILE A 244 -15.10 -5.47 21.06
CA ILE A 244 -14.24 -5.40 19.85
C ILE A 244 -12.92 -4.71 20.15
N TRP A 245 -12.92 -3.60 20.88
CA TRP A 245 -11.71 -2.89 21.26
C TRP A 245 -10.79 -3.78 22.13
N GLU A 246 -11.35 -4.45 23.11
CA GLU A 246 -10.62 -5.37 23.98
C GLU A 246 -10.09 -6.59 23.22
N LEU A 247 -10.89 -7.15 22.31
CA LEU A 247 -10.47 -8.24 21.44
C LEU A 247 -9.25 -7.83 20.58
N LEU A 248 -9.30 -6.66 19.94
CA LEU A 248 -8.16 -6.15 19.17
C LEU A 248 -6.91 -5.97 20.05
N TYR A 249 -7.08 -5.44 21.26
CA TYR A 249 -5.98 -5.27 22.20
C TYR A 249 -5.35 -6.62 22.58
N ARG A 250 -6.17 -7.62 22.93
CA ARG A 250 -5.71 -8.95 23.33
C ARG A 250 -5.22 -9.81 22.15
N PHE A 251 -5.64 -9.48 20.95
CA PHE A 251 -5.19 -10.07 19.68
C PHE A 251 -3.95 -9.38 19.14
N ASN A 252 -2.90 -9.27 19.98
CA ASN A 252 -1.62 -8.66 19.60
C ASN A 252 -1.77 -7.27 18.94
N GLY A 253 -2.80 -6.52 19.31
CA GLY A 253 -3.07 -5.22 18.70
C GLY A 253 -3.29 -5.29 17.18
N ILE A 254 -3.93 -6.35 16.64
CA ILE A 254 -4.22 -6.43 15.20
C ILE A 254 -5.10 -5.28 14.75
N ASN A 255 -5.09 -4.96 13.46
CA ASN A 255 -5.98 -3.93 12.94
C ASN A 255 -7.41 -4.48 12.79
N TYR A 256 -8.40 -3.63 13.02
CA TYR A 256 -9.80 -3.99 12.77
C TYR A 256 -10.07 -4.52 11.35
N ALA A 257 -9.30 -4.06 10.36
CA ALA A 257 -9.39 -4.54 9.00
C ALA A 257 -8.99 -6.03 8.86
N ASP A 258 -8.05 -6.49 9.68
CA ASP A 258 -7.61 -7.88 9.72
C ASP A 258 -8.67 -8.73 10.45
N LEU A 259 -9.21 -8.26 11.58
CA LEU A 259 -10.31 -8.92 12.31
C LEU A 259 -11.58 -9.03 11.47
N LEU A 260 -11.96 -7.97 10.74
CA LEU A 260 -13.14 -7.97 9.87
C LEU A 260 -13.08 -9.04 8.78
N GLN A 261 -11.87 -9.38 8.30
CA GLN A 261 -11.64 -10.39 7.27
C GLN A 261 -11.23 -11.75 7.83
N MET A 262 -11.09 -11.87 9.16
CA MET A 262 -10.71 -13.10 9.81
C MET A 262 -11.80 -14.16 9.63
N ARG A 263 -11.40 -15.38 9.31
CA ARG A 263 -12.28 -16.53 9.12
C ARG A 263 -12.11 -17.54 10.25
N TRP A 264 -13.15 -18.28 10.58
CA TRP A 264 -13.04 -19.38 11.52
C TRP A 264 -12.06 -20.47 11.05
N SER A 265 -11.93 -20.67 9.74
CA SER A 265 -10.96 -21.60 9.15
C SER A 265 -9.48 -21.19 9.36
N HIS A 266 -9.20 -19.97 9.80
CA HIS A 266 -7.86 -19.56 10.21
C HIS A 266 -7.49 -20.04 11.63
N ARG A 267 -8.44 -20.63 12.36
CA ARG A 267 -8.17 -21.18 13.69
C ARG A 267 -7.45 -22.50 13.59
N ASN A 268 -6.34 -22.62 14.29
CA ASN A 268 -5.55 -23.84 14.45
C ASN A 268 -5.31 -24.05 15.96
N GLY A 269 -6.13 -24.91 16.58
CA GLY A 269 -6.10 -25.12 18.03
C GLY A 269 -6.34 -23.82 18.81
N ASN A 270 -5.34 -23.45 19.59
CA ASN A 270 -5.35 -22.24 20.42
C ASN A 270 -4.73 -21.02 19.75
N TYR A 271 -4.67 -20.99 18.43
CA TYR A 271 -4.15 -19.86 17.66
C TYR A 271 -5.05 -19.54 16.46
N PHE A 272 -5.07 -18.26 16.05
CA PHE A 272 -5.42 -17.88 14.70
C PHE A 272 -4.14 -17.63 13.90
N VAL A 273 -4.09 -18.22 12.70
CA VAL A 273 -2.95 -18.10 11.78
C VAL A 273 -3.46 -17.59 10.45
N PHE A 274 -2.99 -16.42 10.01
CA PHE A 274 -3.48 -15.81 8.77
C PHE A 274 -2.46 -14.85 8.16
N PHE A 275 -2.65 -14.54 6.87
CA PHE A 275 -1.85 -13.55 6.16
C PHE A 275 -2.58 -12.22 6.05
N ARG A 276 -1.85 -11.14 6.20
CA ARG A 276 -2.40 -9.81 6.13
C ARG A 276 -2.70 -9.39 4.69
N LYS A 277 -3.97 -9.23 4.33
CA LYS A 277 -4.39 -8.82 2.97
C LYS A 277 -3.87 -7.45 2.53
N LYS A 278 -3.65 -6.50 3.47
CA LYS A 278 -3.13 -5.17 3.12
C LYS A 278 -1.76 -5.23 2.46
N THR A 279 -0.88 -6.12 2.91
CA THR A 279 0.51 -6.24 2.45
C THR A 279 0.72 -7.37 1.44
N GLU A 280 -0.34 -8.03 1.01
CA GLU A 280 -0.30 -9.18 0.11
C GLU A 280 0.38 -8.87 -1.24
N THR A 281 0.10 -7.69 -1.81
CA THR A 281 0.69 -7.26 -3.09
C THR A 281 2.08 -6.67 -2.94
N THR A 282 2.41 -6.06 -1.80
CA THR A 282 3.70 -5.39 -1.56
C THR A 282 4.78 -6.33 -1.01
N ARG A 283 4.37 -7.48 -0.43
CA ARG A 283 5.27 -8.50 0.16
C ARG A 283 5.14 -9.85 -0.54
N LYS A 284 5.12 -9.88 -1.87
CA LYS A 284 4.94 -11.13 -2.64
C LYS A 284 6.00 -12.20 -2.31
N SER A 285 7.24 -11.79 -2.06
CA SER A 285 8.38 -12.69 -1.83
C SER A 285 8.65 -13.00 -0.35
N ASN A 286 8.08 -12.23 0.59
CA ASN A 286 8.32 -12.41 2.03
C ASN A 286 7.04 -12.14 2.83
N ARG A 287 6.06 -13.03 2.65
CA ARG A 287 4.81 -13.00 3.43
C ARG A 287 5.08 -13.60 4.80
N GLN A 288 4.82 -12.84 5.84
CA GLN A 288 4.85 -13.33 7.22
C GLN A 288 3.44 -13.67 7.68
N GLU A 289 3.28 -14.82 8.30
CA GLU A 289 2.07 -15.20 9.00
C GLU A 289 1.88 -14.34 10.24
N ILE A 290 0.64 -14.00 10.53
CA ILE A 290 0.25 -13.42 11.80
C ILE A 290 -0.31 -14.55 12.65
N ILE A 291 0.33 -14.78 13.78
CA ILE A 291 -0.09 -15.78 14.76
C ILE A 291 -0.62 -15.05 15.98
N VAL A 292 -1.87 -15.32 16.32
CA VAL A 292 -2.54 -14.68 17.45
C VAL A 292 -3.02 -15.75 18.43
N PRO A 293 -2.57 -15.75 19.69
CA PRO A 293 -2.95 -16.75 20.67
C PRO A 293 -4.39 -16.53 21.17
N ILE A 294 -5.07 -17.65 21.44
CA ILE A 294 -6.41 -17.70 22.01
C ILE A 294 -6.28 -18.21 23.45
N ASN A 295 -6.29 -17.32 24.42
CA ASN A 295 -6.44 -17.66 25.82
C ASN A 295 -7.92 -17.59 26.25
N GLU A 296 -8.24 -17.96 27.48
CA GLU A 296 -9.59 -17.97 28.00
C GLU A 296 -10.33 -16.62 27.83
N LYS A 297 -9.63 -15.49 28.09
CA LYS A 297 -10.22 -14.14 27.98
C LYS A 297 -10.54 -13.81 26.52
N VAL A 298 -9.68 -14.21 25.59
CA VAL A 298 -9.90 -14.06 24.15
C VAL A 298 -11.04 -14.96 23.70
N GLN A 299 -11.10 -16.21 24.17
CA GLN A 299 -12.19 -17.12 23.84
C GLN A 299 -13.53 -16.56 24.31
N ALA A 300 -13.63 -16.06 25.53
CA ALA A 300 -14.85 -15.43 26.05
C ALA A 300 -15.31 -14.22 25.21
N LEU A 301 -14.38 -13.40 24.71
CA LEU A 301 -14.69 -12.30 23.79
C LEU A 301 -15.15 -12.81 22.43
N LEU A 302 -14.50 -13.84 21.89
CA LEU A 302 -14.90 -14.45 20.63
C LEU A 302 -16.31 -15.09 20.72
N ASP A 303 -16.69 -15.66 21.85
CA ASP A 303 -18.02 -16.22 22.07
C ASP A 303 -19.10 -15.12 22.17
N LYS A 304 -18.75 -13.91 22.61
CA LYS A 304 -19.65 -12.75 22.66
C LYS A 304 -19.83 -12.07 21.30
N VAL A 305 -18.73 -11.80 20.59
CA VAL A 305 -18.76 -10.96 19.37
C VAL A 305 -18.74 -11.78 18.08
N GLY A 306 -18.38 -13.05 18.16
CA GLY A 306 -18.23 -13.94 17.01
C GLY A 306 -19.57 -14.49 16.52
N ASN A 307 -19.71 -14.61 15.21
CA ASN A 307 -20.83 -15.27 14.56
C ASN A 307 -20.38 -16.63 13.99
N LYS A 308 -20.82 -17.72 14.63
CA LYS A 308 -20.48 -19.10 14.23
C LYS A 308 -21.22 -19.57 12.98
N ASP A 309 -22.32 -18.92 12.62
CA ASP A 309 -23.09 -19.22 11.41
C ASP A 309 -22.46 -18.61 10.14
N SER A 310 -21.43 -17.79 10.31
CA SER A 310 -20.70 -17.17 9.22
C SER A 310 -19.31 -17.79 9.07
N LYS A 311 -18.78 -17.80 7.84
CA LYS A 311 -17.37 -18.14 7.60
C LYS A 311 -16.41 -17.11 8.20
N PHE A 312 -16.85 -15.85 8.36
CA PHE A 312 -16.08 -14.76 8.97
C PHE A 312 -16.37 -14.66 10.47
N VAL A 313 -15.34 -14.45 11.27
CA VAL A 313 -15.46 -14.38 12.73
C VAL A 313 -16.53 -13.38 13.17
N LEU A 314 -16.55 -12.17 12.60
CA LEU A 314 -17.56 -11.16 12.94
C LEU A 314 -18.87 -11.30 12.18
N GLY A 315 -18.97 -12.14 11.15
CA GLY A 315 -20.18 -12.32 10.36
C GLY A 315 -20.67 -11.10 9.56
N LEU A 316 -19.84 -10.05 9.46
CA LEU A 316 -20.24 -8.78 8.83
C LEU A 316 -20.01 -8.76 7.31
N LEU A 317 -19.20 -9.67 6.78
CA LEU A 317 -18.92 -9.79 5.36
C LEU A 317 -19.65 -10.96 4.74
N LYS A 318 -20.14 -10.79 3.50
CA LYS A 318 -20.64 -11.88 2.67
C LYS A 318 -19.47 -12.69 2.11
N GLU A 319 -19.70 -13.96 1.76
CA GLU A 319 -18.62 -14.85 1.32
C GLU A 319 -17.86 -14.31 0.09
N ASN A 320 -18.56 -13.88 -0.92
CA ASN A 320 -18.01 -13.37 -2.19
C ASN A 320 -18.14 -11.83 -2.28
N TYR A 321 -17.67 -11.14 -1.24
CA TYR A 321 -17.74 -9.70 -1.22
C TYR A 321 -16.81 -9.04 -2.25
N THR A 322 -17.27 -7.95 -2.85
CA THR A 322 -16.43 -7.07 -3.66
C THR A 322 -15.60 -6.13 -2.80
N GLU A 323 -14.49 -5.61 -3.33
CA GLU A 323 -13.68 -4.60 -2.61
C GLU A 323 -14.50 -3.35 -2.24
N ALA A 324 -15.44 -2.94 -3.08
CA ALA A 324 -16.34 -1.81 -2.81
C ALA A 324 -17.28 -2.10 -1.62
N TYR A 325 -17.86 -3.31 -1.57
CA TYR A 325 -18.69 -3.73 -0.44
C TYR A 325 -17.88 -3.80 0.86
N TYR A 326 -16.67 -4.38 0.80
CA TYR A 326 -15.76 -4.40 1.95
C TYR A 326 -15.45 -2.99 2.47
N ASP A 327 -15.12 -2.05 1.58
CA ASP A 327 -14.84 -0.67 1.97
C ASP A 327 -16.06 0.01 2.60
N TYR A 328 -17.25 -0.24 2.05
CA TYR A 328 -18.51 0.26 2.62
C TYR A 328 -18.74 -0.28 4.04
N VAL A 329 -18.72 -1.60 4.22
CA VAL A 329 -18.93 -2.24 5.53
C VAL A 329 -17.86 -1.78 6.53
N SER A 330 -16.59 -1.82 6.14
CA SER A 330 -15.47 -1.42 6.99
C SER A 330 -15.61 0.04 7.50
N ARG A 331 -16.04 0.97 6.64
CA ARG A 331 -16.24 2.37 7.04
C ARG A 331 -17.44 2.55 7.94
N LYS A 332 -18.56 1.91 7.61
CA LYS A 332 -19.82 1.97 8.38
C LYS A 332 -19.58 1.46 9.80
N GLU A 333 -19.01 0.27 9.93
CA GLU A 333 -18.79 -0.35 11.23
C GLU A 333 -17.74 0.40 12.06
N ARG A 334 -16.62 0.81 11.45
CA ARG A 334 -15.62 1.64 12.15
C ARG A 334 -16.19 2.95 12.67
N LYS A 335 -17.08 3.60 11.91
CA LYS A 335 -17.75 4.84 12.36
C LYS A 335 -18.67 4.54 13.56
N LYS A 336 -19.46 3.46 13.48
CA LYS A 336 -20.36 3.02 14.56
C LYS A 336 -19.58 2.71 15.84
N ILE A 337 -18.56 1.85 15.74
CA ILE A 337 -17.75 1.42 16.88
C ILE A 337 -17.00 2.62 17.50
N ASN A 338 -16.32 3.44 16.69
CA ASN A 338 -15.59 4.60 17.22
C ASN A 338 -16.49 5.65 17.87
N LYS A 339 -17.75 5.79 17.43
CA LYS A 339 -18.73 6.67 18.09
C LYS A 339 -19.04 6.17 19.51
N ASN A 340 -19.29 4.89 19.67
CA ASN A 340 -19.60 4.28 20.96
C ASN A 340 -18.37 4.24 21.88
N LEU A 341 -17.19 3.92 21.36
CA LEU A 341 -15.94 4.04 22.12
C LEU A 341 -15.67 5.47 22.61
N GLY A 342 -16.03 6.49 21.81
CA GLY A 342 -15.94 7.89 22.23
C GLY A 342 -16.82 8.20 23.44
N ARG A 343 -18.04 7.67 23.50
CA ARG A 343 -18.95 7.84 24.65
C ARG A 343 -18.38 7.17 25.91
N ILE A 344 -17.82 5.98 25.78
CA ILE A 344 -17.14 5.29 26.89
C ILE A 344 -15.96 6.13 27.39
N SER A 345 -15.19 6.75 26.48
CA SER A 345 -14.07 7.63 26.86
C SER A 345 -14.55 8.82 27.69
N GLU A 346 -15.67 9.41 27.32
CA GLU A 346 -16.27 10.55 28.02
C GLU A 346 -16.77 10.14 29.41
N LYS A 347 -17.47 8.99 29.53
CA LYS A 347 -17.91 8.43 30.81
C LYS A 347 -16.76 8.14 31.78
N LEU A 348 -15.66 7.62 31.26
CA LEU A 348 -14.48 7.27 32.05
C LEU A 348 -13.53 8.46 32.28
N ASN A 349 -13.81 9.61 31.71
CA ASN A 349 -12.94 10.80 31.72
C ASN A 349 -11.48 10.47 31.35
N LEU A 350 -11.31 9.76 30.22
CA LEU A 350 -9.99 9.33 29.77
C LEU A 350 -9.21 10.49 29.13
N SER A 351 -7.89 10.51 29.36
CA SER A 351 -6.97 11.46 28.71
C SER A 351 -6.88 11.25 27.18
N VAL A 352 -7.25 10.06 26.70
CA VAL A 352 -7.22 9.67 25.30
C VAL A 352 -8.59 9.21 24.84
N LYS A 353 -9.10 9.81 23.76
CA LYS A 353 -10.36 9.34 23.15
C LYS A 353 -10.19 7.95 22.56
N LEU A 354 -10.94 6.97 23.06
CA LEU A 354 -10.92 5.60 22.56
C LEU A 354 -11.37 5.55 21.09
N LYS A 355 -10.62 4.78 20.33
CA LYS A 355 -10.90 4.41 18.92
C LYS A 355 -10.36 3.02 18.68
N LEU A 356 -10.79 2.34 17.63
CA LEU A 356 -10.24 1.04 17.25
C LEU A 356 -8.70 1.04 17.14
N GLN A 357 -8.12 2.16 16.67
CA GLN A 357 -6.66 2.29 16.56
C GLN A 357 -5.97 2.34 17.93
N THR A 358 -6.60 2.91 18.94
CA THR A 358 -5.97 3.02 20.28
C THR A 358 -5.73 1.67 20.92
N ALA A 359 -6.47 0.61 20.55
CA ALA A 359 -6.20 -0.75 21.02
C ALA A 359 -4.78 -1.19 20.65
N ARG A 360 -4.37 -0.96 19.40
CA ARG A 360 -3.03 -1.28 18.91
C ARG A 360 -1.95 -0.39 19.52
N ASP A 361 -2.23 0.91 19.61
CA ASP A 361 -1.29 1.87 20.19
C ASP A 361 -1.04 1.55 21.68
N THR A 362 -2.11 1.19 22.41
CA THR A 362 -2.03 0.75 23.82
C THR A 362 -1.27 -0.56 23.97
N TYR A 363 -1.54 -1.56 23.12
CA TYR A 363 -0.82 -2.83 23.14
C TYR A 363 0.70 -2.63 22.99
N ALA A 364 1.11 -1.87 21.95
CA ALA A 364 2.52 -1.56 21.73
C ALA A 364 3.17 -0.85 22.93
N THR A 365 2.43 0.11 23.53
CA THR A 365 2.94 0.89 24.67
C THR A 365 3.07 0.06 25.93
N VAL A 366 2.09 -0.81 26.22
CA VAL A 366 2.14 -1.72 27.35
C VAL A 366 3.34 -2.68 27.25
N LEU A 367 3.60 -3.22 26.05
CA LEU A 367 4.78 -4.07 25.84
C LEU A 367 6.07 -3.29 26.05
N LYS A 368 6.16 -2.05 25.55
CA LYS A 368 7.32 -1.18 25.79
C LYS A 368 7.55 -0.93 27.30
N ARG A 369 6.48 -0.58 28.03
CA ARG A 369 6.55 -0.37 29.49
C ARG A 369 7.01 -1.61 30.26
N LYS A 370 6.68 -2.80 29.71
CA LYS A 370 7.17 -4.10 30.23
C LYS A 370 8.61 -4.43 29.81
N GLY A 371 9.32 -3.55 29.12
CA GLY A 371 10.70 -3.77 28.70
C GLY A 371 10.88 -4.66 27.48
N VAL A 372 9.80 -5.01 26.77
CA VAL A 372 9.87 -5.80 25.52
C VAL A 372 10.64 -5.01 24.46
N SER A 373 11.59 -5.65 23.78
CA SER A 373 12.40 -5.00 22.76
C SER A 373 11.56 -4.46 21.59
N ARG A 374 12.02 -3.36 20.97
CA ARG A 374 11.34 -2.75 19.83
C ARG A 374 11.17 -3.72 18.66
N ASP A 375 12.17 -4.56 18.43
CA ASP A 375 12.14 -5.50 17.30
C ASP A 375 11.11 -6.60 17.54
N LEU A 376 11.01 -7.14 18.74
CA LEU A 376 9.98 -8.10 19.11
C LEU A 376 8.57 -7.47 19.06
N ILE A 377 8.40 -6.22 19.53
CA ILE A 377 7.13 -5.49 19.37
C ILE A 377 6.79 -5.31 17.88
N SER A 378 7.78 -5.01 17.05
CA SER A 378 7.62 -4.86 15.60
C SER A 378 7.14 -6.14 14.94
N GLU A 379 7.71 -7.27 15.33
CA GLU A 379 7.33 -8.61 14.88
C GLU A 379 5.91 -8.95 15.31
N MET A 380 5.58 -8.81 16.61
CA MET A 380 4.24 -9.06 17.15
C MET A 380 3.15 -8.20 16.47
N LEU A 381 3.50 -6.96 16.10
CA LEU A 381 2.63 -6.07 15.35
C LEU A 381 2.64 -6.32 13.84
N ASN A 382 3.48 -7.22 13.34
CA ASN A 382 3.70 -7.50 11.91
C ASN A 382 3.99 -6.21 11.12
N HIS A 383 4.95 -5.40 11.59
CA HIS A 383 5.43 -4.23 10.86
C HIS A 383 6.49 -4.63 9.83
N SER A 384 6.47 -3.98 8.66
CA SER A 384 7.45 -4.25 7.59
C SER A 384 8.83 -3.65 7.87
N ASN A 385 8.89 -2.67 8.77
CA ASN A 385 10.09 -1.95 9.13
C ASN A 385 10.00 -1.57 10.62
N PRO A 386 11.03 -1.87 11.45
CA PRO A 386 11.09 -1.46 12.84
C PRO A 386 10.92 0.05 13.07
N MET A 387 11.31 0.89 12.09
CA MET A 387 11.06 2.34 12.13
C MET A 387 9.58 2.68 12.25
N VAL A 388 8.67 1.87 11.68
CA VAL A 388 7.22 2.06 11.85
C VAL A 388 6.83 1.87 13.30
N THR A 389 7.45 0.92 14.02
CA THR A 389 7.21 0.69 15.44
C THR A 389 7.67 1.88 16.29
N SER A 390 8.75 2.56 15.93
CA SER A 390 9.22 3.77 16.62
C SER A 390 8.14 4.86 16.71
N HIS A 391 7.27 4.98 15.70
CA HIS A 391 6.16 5.94 15.72
C HIS A 391 5.03 5.56 16.69
N TYR A 392 4.91 4.27 17.03
CA TYR A 392 3.96 3.81 18.05
C TYR A 392 4.56 3.92 19.47
N LEU A 393 5.86 3.85 19.58
CA LEU A 393 6.59 3.93 20.84
C LEU A 393 6.97 5.37 21.18
N ALA A 394 6.25 6.33 20.63
CA ALA A 394 6.53 7.75 20.72
C ALA A 394 6.64 8.22 22.16
N SER A 395 7.64 9.05 22.36
CA SER A 395 8.05 9.76 23.58
C SER A 395 8.63 8.89 24.69
N LEU A 396 9.72 9.40 25.23
CA LEU A 396 10.26 9.02 26.51
C LEU A 396 9.10 8.97 27.53
N ASP A 397 8.91 7.81 28.15
CA ASP A 397 8.10 7.67 29.33
C ASP A 397 8.82 8.48 30.41
N MET A 398 8.34 9.66 30.73
CA MET A 398 9.03 10.58 31.62
C MET A 398 9.21 9.94 33.01
N GLU A 399 8.21 9.17 33.49
CA GLU A 399 8.30 8.45 34.76
C GLU A 399 9.47 7.48 34.75
N LYS A 400 9.61 6.70 33.66
CA LYS A 400 10.72 5.76 33.50
C LYS A 400 12.07 6.46 33.27
N THR A 401 12.05 7.67 32.70
CA THR A 401 13.27 8.47 32.55
C THR A 401 13.75 9.00 33.91
N PHE A 402 12.85 9.42 34.79
CA PHE A 402 13.18 9.78 36.17
C PHE A 402 13.71 8.58 36.94
N GLU A 403 13.00 7.44 36.85
CA GLU A 403 13.40 6.20 37.51
C GLU A 403 14.82 5.72 37.08
N ILE A 404 15.13 5.81 35.79
CA ILE A 404 16.47 5.47 35.28
C ILE A 404 17.50 6.48 35.76
N ASN A 405 17.18 7.80 35.76
CA ASN A 405 18.12 8.82 36.19
C ASN A 405 18.41 8.77 37.67
N ASP A 406 17.44 8.37 38.49
CA ASP A 406 17.62 8.17 39.95
C ASP A 406 18.54 6.98 40.26
N HIS A 407 18.71 6.07 39.29
CA HIS A 407 19.62 4.90 39.42
C HIS A 407 21.00 5.11 38.76
N LEU A 408 21.29 6.31 38.24
CA LEU A 408 22.58 6.64 37.61
C LEU A 408 23.67 7.12 38.60
N ILE A 409 23.43 7.08 39.90
CA ILE A 409 24.41 7.46 40.96
C ILE A 409 24.92 6.22 41.64
#